data_36ece8e2eb3b6730b7b178292c80b07b
#
_entry.id   36ece8e2eb3b6730b7b178292c80b07b
#
_cell.length_a   1.000
_cell.length_b   1.000
_cell.length_c   1.000
_cell.angle_alpha   90.00
_cell.angle_beta   90.00
_cell.angle_gamma   90.00
#
_symmetry.space_group_name_H-M   'P 1'
#
loop_
_entity.id
_entity.type
_entity.pdbx_description
1 polymer ?
#
loop_
_entity_poly.entity_id
_entity_poly.type
_entity_poly.pdbx_seq_one_letter_code
_entity_poly.pdbx_strand_id
1 'polypeptide(L)'
;NKWDGLLETSDVVMLLRVQHERHRTTSLFTNESYHEHFGLTEKRAKQLKDGAIIMHPGPFNRGVEIAEPLIECARSRIFKQVENGVYIRMAILDTILKGRKKNEKSNSRGTNAKRRREAIYN
;
A
#
# COMPACT_ATOMS: atom_id res chain seq x y z
N ASN A 1 -14.58 -15.60 -7.31
CA ASN A 1 -14.83 -14.23 -6.88
C ASN A 1 -15.45 -13.46 -8.04
N LYS A 2 -16.62 -12.89 -7.81
CA LYS A 2 -17.33 -12.12 -8.84
C LYS A 2 -17.12 -10.63 -8.59
N TRP A 3 -16.86 -9.89 -9.65
CA TRP A 3 -16.84 -8.42 -9.64
C TRP A 3 -18.26 -7.82 -9.61
N ASP A 4 -19.28 -8.65 -9.87
CA ASP A 4 -20.67 -8.26 -10.10
C ASP A 4 -21.21 -7.38 -8.96
N GLY A 5 -21.72 -6.20 -9.30
CA GLY A 5 -22.30 -5.23 -8.38
C GLY A 5 -21.33 -4.46 -7.47
N LEU A 6 -20.08 -4.91 -7.34
CA LEU A 6 -19.08 -4.22 -6.52
C LEU A 6 -18.50 -2.99 -7.22
N LEU A 7 -18.30 -3.06 -8.52
CA LEU A 7 -17.69 -1.96 -9.30
C LEU A 7 -18.58 -0.73 -9.36
N GLU A 8 -19.89 -0.93 -9.45
CA GLU A 8 -20.89 0.14 -9.55
C GLU A 8 -21.07 0.91 -8.23
N THR A 9 -20.68 0.31 -7.11
CA THR A 9 -20.85 0.87 -5.76
C THR A 9 -19.54 1.33 -5.11
N SER A 10 -18.40 0.88 -5.65
CA SER A 10 -17.09 1.18 -5.06
C SER A 10 -16.58 2.57 -5.45
N ASP A 11 -16.13 3.35 -4.48
CA ASP A 11 -15.45 4.63 -4.70
C ASP A 11 -13.97 4.43 -5.07
N VAL A 12 -13.37 3.33 -4.61
CA VAL A 12 -11.96 3.00 -4.83
C VAL A 12 -11.81 1.53 -5.22
N VAL A 13 -11.11 1.27 -6.31
CA VAL A 13 -10.65 -0.06 -6.68
C VAL A 13 -9.14 -0.12 -6.56
N MET A 14 -8.66 -0.81 -5.53
CA MET A 14 -7.23 -1.02 -5.32
C MET A 14 -6.83 -2.43 -5.76
N LEU A 15 -5.95 -2.50 -6.74
CA LEU A 15 -5.38 -3.74 -7.26
C LEU A 15 -4.09 -4.08 -6.55
N LEU A 16 -3.72 -5.35 -6.57
CA LEU A 16 -2.46 -5.85 -6.04
C LEU A 16 -1.75 -6.68 -7.10
N ARG A 17 -0.42 -6.67 -7.05
CA ARG A 17 0.42 -7.40 -7.99
C ARG A 17 0.23 -8.92 -7.86
N VAL A 18 0.08 -9.58 -8.99
CA VAL A 18 0.16 -11.04 -9.08
C VAL A 18 1.62 -11.47 -8.99
N GLN A 19 1.95 -12.27 -7.98
CA GLN A 19 3.33 -12.73 -7.74
C GLN A 19 3.56 -14.09 -8.38
N HIS A 20 3.86 -14.12 -9.68
CA HIS A 20 4.12 -15.36 -10.43
C HIS A 20 5.35 -16.12 -9.91
N GLU A 21 6.33 -15.43 -9.35
CA GLU A 21 7.55 -16.01 -8.81
C GLU A 21 7.32 -16.95 -7.62
N ARG A 22 6.21 -16.82 -6.90
CA ARG A 22 5.85 -17.68 -5.76
C ARG A 22 5.12 -18.96 -6.17
N HIS A 23 4.63 -19.05 -7.40
CA HIS A 23 3.82 -20.17 -7.90
C HIS A 23 4.58 -21.01 -8.94
N ARG A 24 5.84 -21.35 -8.64
CA ARG A 24 6.71 -22.13 -9.55
C ARG A 24 6.18 -23.51 -9.93
N THR A 25 5.20 -24.06 -9.23
CA THR A 25 4.75 -25.44 -9.41
C THR A 25 3.33 -25.63 -9.91
N THR A 26 2.45 -24.61 -9.84
CA THR A 26 1.05 -24.77 -10.30
C THR A 26 0.40 -23.42 -10.63
N SER A 27 0.88 -22.72 -11.65
CA SER A 27 0.07 -21.64 -12.22
C SER A 27 -1.09 -22.27 -13.00
N LEU A 28 -2.26 -22.35 -12.37
CA LEU A 28 -3.50 -22.80 -13.01
C LEU A 28 -3.99 -21.83 -14.09
N PHE A 29 -3.42 -20.62 -14.16
CA PHE A 29 -3.81 -19.56 -15.06
C PHE A 29 -2.60 -19.02 -15.83
N THR A 30 -2.76 -18.81 -17.14
CA THR A 30 -1.87 -17.94 -17.91
C THR A 30 -2.14 -16.48 -17.56
N ASN A 31 -1.26 -15.55 -17.97
CA ASN A 31 -1.45 -14.11 -17.75
C ASN A 31 -2.77 -13.63 -18.36
N GLU A 32 -3.08 -14.09 -19.56
CA GLU A 32 -4.29 -13.75 -20.31
C GLU A 32 -5.53 -14.27 -19.60
N SER A 33 -5.50 -15.54 -19.19
CA SER A 33 -6.61 -16.16 -18.47
C SER A 33 -6.83 -15.50 -17.09
N TYR A 34 -5.74 -15.13 -16.40
CA TYR A 34 -5.83 -14.36 -15.16
C TYR A 34 -6.47 -12.99 -15.40
N HIS A 35 -6.02 -12.27 -16.44
CA HIS A 35 -6.57 -10.96 -16.80
C HIS A 35 -8.07 -11.04 -17.09
N GLU A 36 -8.47 -12.02 -17.87
CA GLU A 36 -9.88 -12.21 -18.22
C GLU A 36 -10.76 -12.48 -16.98
N HIS A 37 -10.31 -13.35 -16.08
CA HIS A 37 -11.11 -13.76 -14.94
C HIS A 37 -11.03 -12.79 -13.75
N PHE A 38 -9.86 -12.23 -13.48
CA PHE A 38 -9.58 -11.49 -12.23
C PHE A 38 -9.03 -10.08 -12.44
N GLY A 39 -8.50 -9.74 -13.60
CA GLY A 39 -7.94 -8.42 -13.89
C GLY A 39 -9.00 -7.33 -14.02
N LEU A 40 -8.62 -6.09 -13.79
CA LEU A 40 -9.44 -4.94 -14.15
C LEU A 40 -9.31 -4.67 -15.64
N THR A 41 -10.23 -5.23 -16.42
CA THR A 41 -10.33 -5.04 -17.87
C THR A 41 -10.99 -3.70 -18.20
N GLU A 42 -10.83 -3.21 -19.43
CA GLU A 42 -11.55 -2.00 -19.88
C GLU A 42 -13.08 -2.15 -19.78
N LYS A 43 -13.59 -3.37 -20.05
CA LYS A 43 -15.02 -3.66 -19.90
C LYS A 43 -15.48 -3.48 -18.46
N ARG A 44 -14.71 -3.97 -17.48
CA ARG A 44 -15.01 -3.80 -16.05
C ARG A 44 -14.85 -2.35 -15.61
N ALA A 45 -13.85 -1.65 -16.13
CA ALA A 45 -13.65 -0.23 -15.81
C ALA A 45 -14.81 0.68 -16.26
N LYS A 46 -15.54 0.30 -17.31
CA LYS A 46 -16.78 1.01 -17.72
C LYS A 46 -17.92 0.86 -16.72
N GLN A 47 -17.89 -0.15 -15.88
CA GLN A 47 -18.90 -0.39 -14.83
C GLN A 47 -18.58 0.34 -13.52
N LEU A 48 -17.41 0.97 -13.42
CA LEU A 48 -17.05 1.72 -12.23
C LEU A 48 -18.00 2.91 -12.04
N LYS A 49 -18.40 3.12 -10.78
CA LYS A 49 -19.13 4.29 -10.33
C LYS A 49 -18.49 5.59 -10.83
N ASP A 50 -19.30 6.59 -11.13
CA ASP A 50 -18.79 7.92 -11.48
C ASP A 50 -17.95 8.50 -10.32
N GLY A 51 -16.78 9.02 -10.67
CA GLY A 51 -15.81 9.51 -9.69
C GLY A 51 -14.96 8.45 -9.00
N ALA A 52 -15.21 7.16 -9.22
CA ALA A 52 -14.37 6.08 -8.69
C ALA A 52 -12.92 6.19 -9.18
N ILE A 53 -11.97 5.91 -8.30
CA ILE A 53 -10.54 5.95 -8.61
C ILE A 53 -9.93 4.55 -8.64
N ILE A 54 -8.90 4.39 -9.47
CA ILE A 54 -8.12 3.17 -9.61
C ILE A 54 -6.77 3.37 -8.93
N MET A 55 -6.41 2.45 -8.05
CA MET A 55 -5.18 2.47 -7.26
C MET A 55 -4.38 1.19 -7.41
N HIS A 56 -3.09 1.27 -7.24
CA HIS A 56 -2.16 0.14 -7.14
C HIS A 56 -0.86 0.61 -6.46
N PRO A 57 -0.36 -0.08 -5.44
CA PRO A 57 0.84 0.38 -4.72
C PRO A 57 2.14 0.27 -5.52
N GLY A 58 2.11 -0.38 -6.70
CA GLY A 58 3.29 -0.73 -7.48
C GLY A 58 4.17 -1.79 -6.78
N PRO A 59 5.07 -2.47 -7.53
CA PRO A 59 5.04 -2.58 -8.99
C PRO A 59 3.82 -3.36 -9.50
N PHE A 60 3.47 -3.22 -10.77
CA PHE A 60 2.34 -3.92 -11.39
C PHE A 60 2.75 -4.63 -12.69
N ASN A 61 1.97 -5.65 -13.08
CA ASN A 61 2.16 -6.37 -14.34
C ASN A 61 1.10 -5.89 -15.34
N ARG A 62 1.55 -5.20 -16.39
CA ARG A 62 0.67 -4.70 -17.45
C ARG A 62 -0.05 -5.87 -18.15
N GLY A 63 -1.34 -5.75 -18.36
CA GLY A 63 -2.14 -6.80 -19.00
C GLY A 63 -2.37 -8.05 -18.14
N VAL A 64 -2.06 -8.02 -16.86
CA VAL A 64 -2.35 -9.10 -15.91
C VAL A 64 -3.41 -8.66 -14.90
N GLU A 65 -3.07 -7.94 -13.87
CA GLU A 65 -4.05 -7.44 -12.91
C GLU A 65 -4.81 -6.19 -13.39
N ILE A 66 -4.25 -5.45 -14.37
CA ILE A 66 -4.85 -4.23 -14.91
C ILE A 66 -4.61 -4.13 -16.42
N ALA A 67 -5.63 -3.74 -17.18
CA ALA A 67 -5.49 -3.41 -18.60
C ALA A 67 -4.60 -2.17 -18.77
N GLU A 68 -3.72 -2.22 -19.78
CA GLU A 68 -2.70 -1.17 -19.99
C GLU A 68 -3.27 0.24 -20.12
N PRO A 69 -4.37 0.50 -20.87
CA PRO A 69 -4.93 1.85 -20.99
C PRO A 69 -5.46 2.44 -19.67
N LEU A 70 -5.73 1.60 -18.67
CA LEU A 70 -6.27 2.03 -17.39
C LEU A 70 -5.19 2.56 -16.43
N ILE A 71 -3.93 2.24 -16.68
CA ILE A 71 -2.81 2.63 -15.80
C ILE A 71 -2.65 4.14 -15.73
N GLU A 72 -2.86 4.83 -16.85
CA GLU A 72 -2.69 6.29 -16.98
C GLU A 72 -3.99 7.03 -17.31
N CYS A 73 -5.14 6.37 -17.19
CA CYS A 73 -6.43 7.01 -17.45
C CYS A 73 -6.76 8.08 -16.39
N ALA A 74 -7.73 8.94 -16.69
CA ALA A 74 -8.15 10.04 -15.80
C ALA A 74 -8.58 9.59 -14.40
N ARG A 75 -9.04 8.35 -14.25
CA ARG A 75 -9.43 7.75 -12.96
C ARG A 75 -8.25 7.15 -12.19
N SER A 76 -7.08 6.96 -12.82
CA SER A 76 -5.91 6.36 -12.19
C SER A 76 -5.28 7.32 -11.16
N ARG A 77 -4.93 6.75 -10.02
CA ARG A 77 -4.12 7.41 -8.98
C ARG A 77 -2.88 6.59 -8.64
N ILE A 78 -2.51 5.65 -9.52
CA ILE A 78 -1.42 4.69 -9.31
C ILE A 78 -0.10 5.42 -9.06
N PHE A 79 0.33 6.28 -9.97
CA PHE A 79 1.59 7.00 -9.82
C PHE A 79 1.57 7.99 -8.65
N LYS A 80 0.42 8.64 -8.41
CA LYS A 80 0.26 9.52 -7.26
C LYS A 80 0.34 8.77 -5.93
N GLN A 81 -0.20 7.57 -5.88
CA GLN A 81 -0.08 6.69 -4.71
C GLN A 81 1.39 6.28 -4.46
N VAL A 82 2.13 5.93 -5.51
CA VAL A 82 3.55 5.56 -5.40
C VAL A 82 4.37 6.75 -4.90
N GLU A 83 4.17 7.94 -5.46
CA GLU A 83 4.80 9.19 -5.02
C GLU A 83 4.50 9.48 -3.54
N ASN A 84 3.23 9.49 -3.17
CA ASN A 84 2.80 9.74 -1.80
C ASN A 84 3.36 8.69 -0.82
N GLY A 85 3.57 7.46 -1.28
CA GLY A 85 4.17 6.40 -0.50
C GLY A 85 5.58 6.73 0.02
N VAL A 86 6.35 7.52 -0.71
CA VAL A 86 7.68 7.98 -0.26
C VAL A 86 7.52 8.93 0.94
N TYR A 87 6.68 9.94 0.81
CA TYR A 87 6.46 10.94 1.87
C TYR A 87 5.88 10.32 3.15
N ILE A 88 4.94 9.40 3.01
CA ILE A 88 4.36 8.68 4.16
C ILE A 88 5.42 7.84 4.88
N ARG A 89 6.27 7.11 4.15
CA ARG A 89 7.37 6.34 4.75
C ARG A 89 8.38 7.24 5.46
N MET A 90 8.72 8.37 4.87
CA MET A 90 9.59 9.38 5.50
C MET A 90 8.98 9.90 6.81
N ALA A 91 7.70 10.24 6.82
CA ALA A 91 6.99 10.72 8.01
C ALA A 91 6.94 9.66 9.11
N ILE A 92 6.69 8.39 8.77
CA ILE A 92 6.71 7.27 9.72
C ILE A 92 8.09 7.12 10.35
N LEU A 93 9.15 7.10 9.53
CA LEU A 93 10.54 6.98 10.03
C LEU A 93 10.91 8.15 10.94
N ASP A 94 10.61 9.38 10.53
CA ASP A 94 10.85 10.57 11.35
C ASP A 94 10.14 10.51 12.71
N THR A 95 8.88 10.09 12.70
CA THR A 95 8.07 9.95 13.93
C THR A 95 8.67 8.91 14.88
N ILE A 96 9.06 7.75 14.36
CA ILE A 96 9.66 6.67 15.17
C ILE A 96 11.01 7.12 15.74
N LEU A 97 11.86 7.74 14.93
CA LEU A 97 13.18 8.20 15.39
C LEU A 97 13.10 9.32 16.41
N LYS A 98 12.17 10.25 16.25
CA LYS A 98 11.93 11.32 17.24
C LYS A 98 11.35 10.77 18.55
N GLY A 99 10.45 9.80 18.47
CA GLY A 99 9.90 9.10 19.63
C GLY A 99 10.98 8.38 20.46
N ARG A 100 11.93 7.71 19.79
CA ARG A 100 13.09 7.08 20.44
C ARG A 100 13.94 8.07 21.23
N LYS A 101 14.32 9.19 20.61
CA LYS A 101 15.12 10.25 21.26
C LYS A 101 14.43 10.83 22.50
N LYS A 102 13.09 10.92 22.50
CA LYS A 102 12.34 11.42 23.66
C LYS A 102 12.35 10.44 24.82
N ASN A 103 12.24 9.15 24.55
CA ASN A 103 12.30 8.09 25.56
C ASN A 103 13.71 7.94 26.17
N GLU A 104 14.76 8.05 25.40
CA GLU A 104 16.15 8.02 25.89
C GLU A 104 16.45 9.20 26.81
N LYS A 105 15.97 10.41 26.47
CA LYS A 105 16.12 11.60 27.34
C LYS A 105 15.30 11.50 28.63
N SER A 106 14.14 10.83 28.63
CA SER A 106 13.35 10.62 29.84
C SER A 106 14.00 9.58 30.76
N ASN A 107 14.57 8.51 30.17
CA ASN A 107 15.24 7.46 30.93
C ASN A 107 16.56 7.94 31.57
N SER A 108 17.35 8.76 30.86
CA SER A 108 18.59 9.33 31.37
C SER A 108 18.36 10.33 32.51
N ARG A 109 17.22 11.06 32.54
CA ARG A 109 16.82 11.93 33.63
C ARG A 109 16.38 11.15 34.87
N GLY A 110 15.68 10.02 34.68
CA GLY A 110 15.27 9.13 35.76
C GLY A 110 16.43 8.46 36.49
N THR A 111 17.44 7.98 35.76
CA THR A 111 18.66 7.36 36.32
C THR A 111 19.54 8.37 37.09
N ASN A 112 19.65 9.61 36.60
CA ASN A 112 20.38 10.65 37.29
C ASN A 112 19.69 11.13 38.58
N ALA A 113 18.37 11.19 38.62
CA ALA A 113 17.60 11.52 39.81
C ALA A 113 17.70 10.44 40.90
N LYS A 114 17.73 9.16 40.50
CA LYS A 114 17.92 8.03 41.40
C LYS A 114 19.32 8.02 42.03
N ARG A 115 20.39 8.19 41.20
CA ARG A 115 21.77 8.31 41.68
C ARG A 115 21.98 9.48 42.64
N ARG A 116 21.34 10.64 42.45
CA ARG A 116 21.43 11.78 43.36
C ARG A 116 20.75 11.53 44.71
N ARG A 117 19.65 10.79 44.77
CA ARG A 117 19.00 10.39 46.00
C ARG A 117 19.83 9.40 46.81
N GLU A 118 20.44 8.42 46.19
CA GLU A 118 21.30 7.44 46.87
C GLU A 118 22.59 8.07 47.41
N ALA A 119 23.09 9.17 46.82
CA ALA A 119 24.29 9.88 47.31
C ALA A 119 24.04 10.83 48.46
N ILE A 120 22.78 11.09 48.86
CA ILE A 120 22.42 11.98 49.99
C ILE A 120 22.20 11.17 51.28
N TYR A 121 22.01 9.84 51.18
CA TYR A 121 21.70 8.98 52.34
C TYR A 121 22.86 8.03 52.74
N ASN A 122 24.03 8.19 52.14
CA ASN A 122 25.29 7.59 52.52
C ASN A 122 26.28 8.69 52.97
#